data_e7fff1d6db2b2f688d73ff58887f67c1
#
_entry.id   e7fff1d6db2b2f688d73ff58887f67c1
#
_cell.length_a   1.000
_cell.length_b   1.000
_cell.length_c   1.000
_cell.angle_alpha   90.00
_cell.angle_beta   90.00
_cell.angle_gamma   90.00
#
_symmetry.space_group_name_H-M   'P 1'
#
loop_
_entity.id
_entity.type
_entity.pdbx_description
1 polymer ?
#
loop_
_entity_poly.entity_id
_entity_poly.type
_entity_poly.pdbx_seq_one_letter_code
_entity_poly.pdbx_strand_id
1 'polypeptide(L)'
;LKTLEEIREIGKRVISQENQAIAQILANINTDFAEAVSTILSVTGNVVVTGIGKSAIIAQKIVATFNSTGTNAVFMHAADAIHGDLGIIREDDIIILLSKSGETPEIKVLMPLLKARGNKLIAIVGNTESYLAKQANFVLDTTVETEACPNNLAPTSSTTAQMV
;
A
#
# COMPACT_ATOMS: atom_id res chain seq x y z
N LEU A 1 36.02 -1.54 -10.59
CA LEU A 1 35.22 -2.55 -9.86
C LEU A 1 35.38 -2.29 -8.36
N LYS A 2 34.31 -2.44 -7.60
CA LYS A 2 34.33 -2.31 -6.13
C LYS A 2 35.05 -3.51 -5.50
N THR A 3 35.72 -3.28 -4.40
CA THR A 3 36.34 -4.33 -3.59
C THR A 3 35.27 -5.15 -2.86
N LEU A 4 35.60 -6.34 -2.38
CA LEU A 4 34.69 -7.17 -1.60
C LEU A 4 34.23 -6.46 -0.29
N GLU A 5 35.13 -5.69 0.32
CA GLU A 5 34.78 -4.92 1.51
C GLU A 5 33.79 -3.80 1.21
N GLU A 6 34.00 -3.03 0.12
CA GLU A 6 33.05 -1.99 -0.32
C GLU A 6 31.66 -2.58 -0.62
N ILE A 7 31.60 -3.78 -1.22
CA ILE A 7 30.33 -4.49 -1.48
C ILE A 7 29.63 -4.85 -0.18
N ARG A 8 30.36 -5.35 0.83
CA ARG A 8 29.82 -5.69 2.17
C ARG A 8 29.24 -4.46 2.87
N GLU A 9 29.98 -3.34 2.86
CA GLU A 9 29.54 -2.09 3.48
C GLU A 9 28.30 -1.49 2.77
N ILE A 10 28.20 -1.63 1.44
CA ILE A 10 26.96 -1.27 0.72
C ILE A 10 25.78 -2.11 1.19
N GLY A 11 25.94 -3.42 1.33
CA GLY A 11 24.88 -4.31 1.82
C GLY A 11 24.40 -3.93 3.23
N LYS A 12 25.34 -3.69 4.16
CA LYS A 12 25.01 -3.23 5.52
C LYS A 12 24.25 -1.91 5.52
N ARG A 13 24.70 -0.95 4.69
CA ARG A 13 24.04 0.35 4.56
C ARG A 13 22.62 0.21 4.06
N VAL A 14 22.36 -0.60 3.01
CA VAL A 14 21.01 -0.83 2.48
C VAL A 14 20.10 -1.39 3.57
N ILE A 15 20.51 -2.44 4.29
CA ILE A 15 19.74 -3.02 5.39
C ILE A 15 19.46 -1.98 6.49
N SER A 16 20.45 -1.14 6.82
CA SER A 16 20.27 -0.08 7.82
C SER A 16 19.24 0.95 7.38
N GLN A 17 19.25 1.36 6.11
CA GLN A 17 18.29 2.30 5.54
C GLN A 17 16.86 1.71 5.53
N GLU A 18 16.70 0.44 5.13
CA GLU A 18 15.41 -0.24 5.17
C GLU A 18 14.88 -0.35 6.61
N ASN A 19 15.72 -0.70 7.57
CA ASN A 19 15.35 -0.77 8.99
C ASN A 19 14.95 0.60 9.54
N GLN A 20 15.62 1.67 9.13
CA GLN A 20 15.25 3.03 9.53
C GLN A 20 13.89 3.43 8.94
N ALA A 21 13.61 3.09 7.69
CA ALA A 21 12.32 3.34 7.05
C ALA A 21 11.17 2.64 7.81
N ILE A 22 11.35 1.38 8.21
CA ILE A 22 10.37 0.65 9.03
C ILE A 22 10.18 1.32 10.40
N ALA A 23 11.29 1.70 11.06
CA ALA A 23 11.24 2.34 12.38
C ALA A 23 10.47 3.69 12.36
N GLN A 24 10.55 4.43 11.26
CA GLN A 24 9.80 5.69 11.10
C GLN A 24 8.29 5.46 11.07
N ILE A 25 7.81 4.36 10.51
CA ILE A 25 6.38 4.04 10.43
C ILE A 25 5.75 3.84 11.82
N LEU A 26 6.54 3.41 12.80
CA LEU A 26 6.05 3.22 14.17
C LEU A 26 5.37 4.49 14.73
N ALA A 27 5.89 5.66 14.40
CA ALA A 27 5.31 6.94 14.82
C ALA A 27 3.97 7.26 14.12
N ASN A 28 3.68 6.60 13.00
CA ASN A 28 2.47 6.81 12.19
C ASN A 28 1.32 5.86 12.57
N ILE A 29 1.54 4.95 13.51
CA ILE A 29 0.48 4.08 14.05
C ILE A 29 -0.44 4.93 14.94
N ASN A 30 -1.56 5.32 14.39
CA ASN A 30 -2.49 6.28 14.95
C ASN A 30 -3.94 5.71 15.02
N THR A 31 -4.93 6.58 15.23
CA THR A 31 -6.34 6.19 15.27
C THR A 31 -6.83 5.58 13.96
N ASP A 32 -6.44 6.15 12.81
CA ASP A 32 -6.82 5.63 11.49
C ASP A 32 -6.37 4.17 11.31
N PHE A 33 -5.15 3.83 11.78
CA PHE A 33 -4.68 2.46 11.77
C PHE A 33 -5.59 1.53 12.59
N ALA A 34 -5.92 1.93 13.82
CA ALA A 34 -6.76 1.13 14.71
C ALA A 34 -8.19 0.95 14.14
N GLU A 35 -8.76 2.01 13.58
CA GLU A 35 -10.09 1.97 12.95
C GLU A 35 -10.08 1.16 11.65
N ALA A 36 -9.04 1.26 10.82
CA ALA A 36 -8.87 0.42 9.64
C ALA A 36 -8.82 -1.07 10.01
N VAL A 37 -8.02 -1.44 11.02
CA VAL A 37 -7.94 -2.83 11.51
C VAL A 37 -9.30 -3.30 12.05
N SER A 38 -9.97 -2.49 12.88
CA SER A 38 -11.30 -2.82 13.40
C SER A 38 -12.31 -3.02 12.27
N THR A 39 -12.25 -2.18 11.25
CA THR A 39 -13.12 -2.28 10.07
C THR A 39 -12.85 -3.56 9.27
N ILE A 40 -11.58 -3.93 9.07
CA ILE A 40 -11.20 -5.19 8.41
C ILE A 40 -11.70 -6.40 9.21
N LEU A 41 -11.57 -6.39 10.54
CA LEU A 41 -12.00 -7.49 11.40
C LEU A 41 -13.53 -7.66 11.44
N SER A 42 -14.29 -6.62 11.15
CA SER A 42 -15.76 -6.63 11.15
C SER A 42 -16.39 -6.82 9.76
N VAL A 43 -15.57 -6.85 8.69
CA VAL A 43 -16.10 -6.98 7.33
C VAL A 43 -16.78 -8.35 7.12
N THR A 44 -17.93 -8.34 6.46
CA THR A 44 -18.66 -9.56 6.06
C THR A 44 -18.33 -9.98 4.62
N GLY A 45 -17.87 -9.04 3.79
CA GLY A 45 -17.38 -9.28 2.44
C GLY A 45 -15.89 -9.62 2.41
N ASN A 46 -15.24 -9.30 1.30
CA ASN A 46 -13.81 -9.48 1.12
C ASN A 46 -13.04 -8.20 1.41
N VAL A 47 -11.76 -8.35 1.69
CA VAL A 47 -10.77 -7.26 1.62
C VAL A 47 -10.20 -7.24 0.20
N VAL A 48 -10.62 -6.28 -0.61
CA VAL A 48 -10.09 -6.10 -1.97
C VAL A 48 -8.85 -5.20 -1.90
N VAL A 49 -7.70 -5.72 -2.30
CA VAL A 49 -6.45 -4.97 -2.25
C VAL A 49 -6.01 -4.61 -3.66
N THR A 50 -5.75 -3.33 -3.91
CA THR A 50 -5.44 -2.84 -5.26
C THR A 50 -4.22 -1.91 -5.27
N GLY A 51 -3.57 -1.84 -6.41
CA GLY A 51 -2.42 -0.99 -6.68
C GLY A 51 -1.99 -1.12 -8.13
N ILE A 52 -0.92 -0.39 -8.48
CA ILE A 52 -0.31 -0.47 -9.82
C ILE A 52 1.22 -0.58 -9.72
N GLY A 53 1.87 -1.20 -10.70
CA GLY A 53 3.31 -1.35 -10.74
C GLY A 53 3.87 -2.11 -9.53
N LYS A 54 4.85 -1.56 -8.83
CA LYS A 54 5.44 -2.21 -7.64
C LYS A 54 4.46 -2.32 -6.48
N SER A 55 3.59 -1.33 -6.29
CA SER A 55 2.54 -1.40 -5.27
C SER A 55 1.52 -2.54 -5.55
N ALA A 56 1.27 -2.91 -6.81
CA ALA A 56 0.44 -4.06 -7.14
C ALA A 56 1.08 -5.39 -6.68
N ILE A 57 2.42 -5.52 -6.78
CA ILE A 57 3.14 -6.70 -6.29
C ILE A 57 3.02 -6.81 -4.76
N ILE A 58 3.14 -5.68 -4.06
CA ILE A 58 2.94 -5.64 -2.59
C ILE A 58 1.48 -5.97 -2.23
N ALA A 59 0.51 -5.43 -2.97
CA ALA A 59 -0.90 -5.75 -2.79
C ALA A 59 -1.18 -7.27 -2.91
N GLN A 60 -0.59 -7.94 -3.89
CA GLN A 60 -0.68 -9.41 -4.02
C GLN A 60 -0.07 -10.14 -2.81
N LYS A 61 1.06 -9.65 -2.27
CA LYS A 61 1.67 -10.22 -1.07
C LYS A 61 0.76 -10.04 0.15
N ILE A 62 0.15 -8.88 0.32
CA ILE A 62 -0.82 -8.61 1.40
C ILE A 62 -2.01 -9.55 1.29
N VAL A 63 -2.60 -9.71 0.10
CA VAL A 63 -3.70 -10.65 -0.16
C VAL A 63 -3.32 -12.08 0.22
N ALA A 64 -2.14 -12.54 -0.21
CA ALA A 64 -1.66 -13.88 0.13
C ALA A 64 -1.51 -14.07 1.65
N THR A 65 -1.08 -13.03 2.37
CA THR A 65 -0.94 -13.06 3.82
C THR A 65 -2.31 -13.07 4.52
N PHE A 66 -3.25 -12.21 4.12
CA PHE A 66 -4.63 -12.21 4.65
C PHE A 66 -5.28 -13.59 4.48
N ASN A 67 -5.22 -14.16 3.29
CA ASN A 67 -5.81 -15.47 3.02
C ASN A 67 -5.16 -16.60 3.86
N SER A 68 -3.85 -16.52 4.10
CA SER A 68 -3.14 -17.52 4.93
C SER A 68 -3.44 -17.36 6.43
N THR A 69 -3.95 -16.22 6.86
CA THR A 69 -4.29 -15.91 8.26
C THR A 69 -5.79 -15.88 8.54
N GLY A 70 -6.62 -16.25 7.55
CA GLY A 70 -8.06 -16.41 7.73
C GLY A 70 -8.92 -15.19 7.39
N THR A 71 -8.33 -14.13 6.83
CA THR A 71 -9.07 -12.98 6.30
C THR A 71 -9.27 -13.15 4.80
N ASN A 72 -10.52 -13.23 4.34
CA ASN A 72 -10.81 -13.37 2.91
C ASN A 72 -10.38 -12.12 2.14
N ALA A 73 -9.43 -12.26 1.24
CA ALA A 73 -8.92 -11.15 0.46
C ALA A 73 -8.76 -11.48 -1.03
N VAL A 74 -8.95 -10.47 -1.88
CA VAL A 74 -8.86 -10.57 -3.34
C VAL A 74 -7.97 -9.45 -3.86
N PHE A 75 -7.10 -9.78 -4.80
CA PHE A 75 -6.31 -8.79 -5.52
C PHE A 75 -7.08 -8.29 -6.75
N MET A 76 -7.09 -6.97 -6.96
CA MET A 76 -7.61 -6.31 -8.16
C MET A 76 -6.54 -5.34 -8.68
N HIS A 77 -6.10 -5.52 -9.91
CA HIS A 77 -5.14 -4.59 -10.51
C HIS A 77 -5.83 -3.26 -10.84
N ALA A 78 -5.27 -2.12 -10.40
CA ALA A 78 -5.93 -0.82 -10.54
C ALA A 78 -6.20 -0.41 -11.99
N ALA A 79 -5.34 -0.81 -12.94
CA ALA A 79 -5.57 -0.55 -14.36
C ALA A 79 -6.70 -1.42 -14.93
N ASP A 80 -6.78 -2.72 -14.52
CA ASP A 80 -7.82 -3.62 -15.02
C ASP A 80 -9.20 -3.25 -14.44
N ALA A 81 -9.22 -2.70 -13.22
CA ALA A 81 -10.42 -2.19 -12.58
C ALA A 81 -11.18 -1.18 -13.44
N ILE A 82 -10.48 -0.23 -14.07
CA ILE A 82 -11.11 0.79 -14.93
C ILE A 82 -11.56 0.22 -16.30
N HIS A 83 -11.16 -1.01 -16.61
CA HIS A 83 -11.52 -1.71 -17.85
C HIS A 83 -12.52 -2.86 -17.64
N GLY A 84 -13.10 -2.99 -16.45
CA GLY A 84 -14.18 -3.94 -16.20
C GLY A 84 -14.11 -4.72 -14.89
N ASP A 85 -12.94 -4.90 -14.30
CA ASP A 85 -12.76 -5.72 -13.08
C ASP A 85 -13.41 -5.11 -11.82
N LEU A 86 -13.88 -3.86 -11.89
CA LEU A 86 -14.76 -3.29 -10.85
C LEU A 86 -15.99 -4.16 -10.54
N GLY A 87 -16.39 -5.03 -11.47
CA GLY A 87 -17.50 -5.97 -11.28
C GLY A 87 -17.28 -7.00 -10.16
N ILE A 88 -16.03 -7.25 -9.76
CA ILE A 88 -15.73 -8.18 -8.65
C ILE A 88 -16.08 -7.61 -7.27
N ILE A 89 -16.16 -6.28 -7.14
CA ILE A 89 -16.41 -5.60 -5.87
C ILE A 89 -17.90 -5.71 -5.50
N ARG A 90 -18.15 -6.09 -4.26
CA ARG A 90 -19.48 -6.16 -3.64
C ARG A 90 -19.70 -4.97 -2.68
N GLU A 91 -20.96 -4.73 -2.31
CA GLU A 91 -21.32 -3.63 -1.41
C GLU A 91 -20.73 -3.77 0.00
N ASP A 92 -20.53 -5.00 0.46
CA ASP A 92 -19.99 -5.34 1.77
C ASP A 92 -18.46 -5.51 1.80
N ASP A 93 -17.77 -5.30 0.67
CA ASP A 93 -16.32 -5.35 0.59
C ASP A 93 -15.66 -4.07 1.15
N ILE A 94 -14.43 -4.22 1.67
CA ILE A 94 -13.52 -3.12 2.01
C ILE A 94 -12.42 -3.07 0.96
N ILE A 95 -11.98 -1.87 0.60
CA ILE A 95 -10.96 -1.69 -0.44
C ILE A 95 -9.71 -1.04 0.15
N ILE A 96 -8.58 -1.71 0.01
CA ILE A 96 -7.25 -1.18 0.36
C ILE A 96 -6.54 -0.77 -0.93
N LEU A 97 -6.15 0.51 -1.00
CA LEU A 97 -5.46 1.07 -2.17
C LEU A 97 -4.01 1.41 -1.79
N LEU A 98 -3.05 0.82 -2.50
CA LEU A 98 -1.63 1.08 -2.32
C LEU A 98 -1.10 2.03 -3.40
N SER A 99 -0.53 3.15 -2.99
CA SER A 99 0.14 4.07 -3.90
C SER A 99 1.15 4.95 -3.16
N LYS A 100 2.45 4.84 -3.47
CA LYS A 100 3.47 5.69 -2.85
C LYS A 100 3.16 7.18 -2.99
N SER A 101 2.87 7.65 -4.20
CA SER A 101 2.56 9.06 -4.46
C SER A 101 1.14 9.45 -4.05
N GLY A 102 0.20 8.49 -4.08
CA GLY A 102 -1.23 8.74 -3.95
C GLY A 102 -1.83 9.55 -5.12
N GLU A 103 -1.04 9.79 -6.18
CA GLU A 103 -1.37 10.66 -7.32
C GLU A 103 -1.41 9.90 -8.66
N THR A 104 -1.31 8.57 -8.63
CA THR A 104 -1.28 7.72 -9.83
C THR A 104 -2.54 7.96 -10.67
N PRO A 105 -2.43 8.17 -12.00
CA PRO A 105 -3.59 8.47 -12.86
C PRO A 105 -4.72 7.45 -12.77
N GLU A 106 -4.38 6.16 -12.76
CA GLU A 106 -5.36 5.06 -12.67
C GLU A 106 -6.11 5.11 -11.33
N ILE A 107 -5.42 5.43 -10.23
CA ILE A 107 -6.05 5.60 -8.91
C ILE A 107 -7.01 6.80 -8.94
N LYS A 108 -6.65 7.90 -9.59
CA LYS A 108 -7.52 9.07 -9.72
C LYS A 108 -8.82 8.77 -10.50
N VAL A 109 -8.73 7.91 -11.52
CA VAL A 109 -9.91 7.46 -12.27
C VAL A 109 -10.73 6.47 -11.45
N LEU A 110 -10.08 5.56 -10.72
CA LEU A 110 -10.73 4.51 -9.94
C LEU A 110 -11.50 5.07 -8.72
N MET A 111 -10.94 6.06 -8.02
CA MET A 111 -11.49 6.58 -6.76
C MET A 111 -12.95 7.04 -6.84
N PRO A 112 -13.38 7.88 -7.82
CA PRO A 112 -14.79 8.27 -7.93
C PRO A 112 -15.74 7.08 -8.13
N LEU A 113 -15.29 6.05 -8.85
CA LEU A 113 -16.08 4.85 -9.11
C LEU A 113 -16.28 4.03 -7.82
N LEU A 114 -15.22 3.88 -7.01
CA LEU A 114 -15.29 3.20 -5.71
C LEU A 114 -16.17 3.97 -4.72
N LYS A 115 -16.03 5.29 -4.67
CA LYS A 115 -16.87 6.13 -3.80
C LYS A 115 -18.36 6.06 -4.16
N ALA A 116 -18.68 6.02 -5.45
CA ALA A 116 -20.05 5.88 -5.90
C ALA A 116 -20.70 4.54 -5.49
N ARG A 117 -19.90 3.50 -5.24
CA ARG A 117 -20.36 2.19 -4.72
C ARG A 117 -20.58 2.19 -3.20
N GLY A 118 -20.06 3.18 -2.48
CA GLY A 118 -20.23 3.30 -1.03
C GLY A 118 -19.29 2.44 -0.18
N ASN A 119 -18.33 1.73 -0.79
CA ASN A 119 -17.37 0.91 -0.06
C ASN A 119 -16.47 1.76 0.86
N LYS A 120 -16.04 1.17 1.99
CA LYS A 120 -15.00 1.75 2.84
C LYS A 120 -13.63 1.65 2.16
N LEU A 121 -12.89 2.74 2.15
CA LEU A 121 -11.60 2.87 1.46
C LEU A 121 -10.48 3.12 2.47
N ILE A 122 -9.46 2.29 2.43
CA ILE A 122 -8.22 2.40 3.22
C ILE A 122 -7.10 2.77 2.23
N ALA A 123 -6.40 3.86 2.47
CA ALA A 123 -5.25 4.28 1.68
C ALA A 123 -3.94 3.92 2.38
N ILE A 124 -3.06 3.19 1.73
CA ILE A 124 -1.66 3.00 2.15
C ILE A 124 -0.80 3.87 1.25
N VAL A 125 -0.31 5.00 1.77
CA VAL A 125 0.33 6.06 0.98
C VAL A 125 1.64 6.54 1.58
N GLY A 126 2.55 6.98 0.74
CA GLY A 126 3.76 7.70 1.13
C GLY A 126 3.63 9.24 1.05
N ASN A 127 2.40 9.75 0.84
CA ASN A 127 2.08 11.17 0.87
C ASN A 127 0.65 11.36 1.37
N THR A 128 0.51 11.81 2.60
CA THR A 128 -0.79 12.05 3.26
C THR A 128 -1.56 13.24 2.69
N GLU A 129 -0.90 14.13 1.96
CA GLU A 129 -1.54 15.26 1.28
C GLU A 129 -2.03 14.91 -0.14
N SER A 130 -1.85 13.67 -0.57
CA SER A 130 -2.22 13.21 -1.91
C SER A 130 -3.72 13.15 -2.15
N TYR A 131 -4.09 13.07 -3.42
CA TYR A 131 -5.48 12.87 -3.83
C TYR A 131 -6.10 11.60 -3.20
N LEU A 132 -5.37 10.47 -3.23
CA LEU A 132 -5.86 9.22 -2.63
C LEU A 132 -6.11 9.36 -1.13
N ALA A 133 -5.16 9.95 -0.38
CA ALA A 133 -5.30 10.15 1.06
C ALA A 133 -6.54 11.02 1.40
N LYS A 134 -6.74 12.10 0.67
CA LYS A 134 -7.89 13.01 0.89
C LYS A 134 -9.26 12.39 0.57
N GLN A 135 -9.29 11.32 -0.19
CA GLN A 135 -10.53 10.66 -0.61
C GLN A 135 -10.85 9.38 0.18
N ALA A 136 -9.87 8.79 0.87
CA ALA A 136 -10.04 7.57 1.65
C ALA A 136 -10.76 7.85 3.00
N ASN A 137 -11.32 6.78 3.59
CA ASN A 137 -11.90 6.83 4.93
C ASN A 137 -10.82 6.74 6.01
N PHE A 138 -9.77 5.95 5.76
CA PHE A 138 -8.64 5.76 6.65
C PHE A 138 -7.33 5.89 5.87
N VAL A 139 -6.33 6.52 6.47
CA VAL A 139 -5.03 6.77 5.85
C VAL A 139 -3.93 6.13 6.68
N LEU A 140 -3.26 5.15 6.10
CA LEU A 140 -2.08 4.52 6.66
C LEU A 140 -0.84 5.16 6.03
N ASP A 141 -0.15 5.95 6.82
CA ASP A 141 1.02 6.70 6.39
C ASP A 141 2.28 5.83 6.37
N THR A 142 2.75 5.52 5.17
CA THR A 142 3.98 4.78 4.91
C THR A 142 5.05 5.68 4.27
N THR A 143 5.06 6.97 4.63
CA THR A 143 6.06 7.93 4.15
C THR A 143 7.47 7.47 4.48
N VAL A 144 8.35 7.49 3.49
CA VAL A 144 9.78 7.26 3.63
C VAL A 144 10.54 8.46 3.07
N GLU A 145 11.58 8.92 3.76
CA GLU A 145 12.36 10.07 3.32
C GLU A 145 13.15 9.79 2.05
N THR A 146 13.75 8.59 1.97
CA THR A 146 14.60 8.19 0.84
C THR A 146 14.45 6.71 0.53
N GLU A 147 14.65 6.37 -0.73
CA GLU A 147 14.83 4.98 -1.13
C GLU A 147 16.24 4.49 -0.80
N ALA A 148 16.40 3.21 -0.48
CA ALA A 148 17.73 2.60 -0.31
C ALA A 148 18.48 2.47 -1.66
N CYS A 149 17.80 2.66 -2.75
CA CYS A 149 18.40 2.79 -4.09
C CYS A 149 19.37 3.96 -4.15
N PRO A 150 20.62 3.77 -4.62
CA PRO A 150 21.63 4.83 -4.67
C PRO A 150 21.21 6.09 -5.43
N ASN A 151 20.32 5.93 -6.39
CA ASN A 151 19.81 7.02 -7.22
C ASN A 151 18.46 7.57 -6.73
N ASN A 152 17.94 7.07 -5.61
CA ASN A 152 16.61 7.39 -5.07
C ASN A 152 15.47 7.21 -6.09
N LEU A 153 15.59 6.26 -7.02
CA LEU A 153 14.66 6.03 -8.11
C LEU A 153 13.88 4.73 -8.00
N ALA A 154 14.57 3.63 -7.66
CA ALA A 154 13.92 2.33 -7.56
C ALA A 154 13.15 2.22 -6.23
N PRO A 155 11.86 1.81 -6.25
CA PRO A 155 11.11 1.54 -5.04
C PRO A 155 11.77 0.41 -4.24
N THR A 156 12.27 0.73 -3.06
CA THR A 156 12.92 -0.15 -2.09
C THR A 156 12.31 0.10 -0.72
N SER A 157 12.76 1.12 0.01
CA SER A 157 12.22 1.48 1.31
C SER A 157 10.71 1.76 1.28
N SER A 158 10.21 2.38 0.22
CA SER A 158 8.77 2.61 0.06
C SER A 158 7.96 1.31 -0.09
N THR A 159 8.50 0.28 -0.76
CA THR A 159 7.84 -1.01 -0.87
C THR A 159 7.93 -1.82 0.43
N THR A 160 9.05 -1.74 1.12
CA THR A 160 9.22 -2.31 2.47
C THR A 160 8.21 -1.69 3.45
N ALA A 161 8.09 -0.36 3.43
CA ALA A 161 7.14 0.39 4.24
C ALA A 161 5.67 0.01 3.98
N GLN A 162 5.30 -0.23 2.72
CA GLN A 162 3.94 -0.67 2.35
C GLN A 162 3.62 -2.11 2.76
N MET A 163 4.64 -2.93 3.04
CA MET A 163 4.48 -4.37 3.29
C MET A 163 4.35 -4.69 4.79
N VAL A 164 4.87 -3.84 5.66
CA VAL A 164 4.83 -4.03 7.13
C VAL A 164 3.53 -3.54 7.72
#